data_9510ba3d28c8ec9b85ab08a7df7a706e
#
_entry.id   9510ba3d28c8ec9b85ab08a7df7a706e
#
_cell.length_a   1.000
_cell.length_b   1.000
_cell.length_c   1.000
_cell.angle_alpha   90.00
_cell.angle_beta   90.00
_cell.angle_gamma   90.00
#
_symmetry.space_group_name_H-M   'P 1'
#
loop_
_entity.id
_entity.type
_entity.pdbx_description
1 polymer ?
#
loop_
_entity_poly.entity_id
_entity_poly.type
_entity_poly.pdbx_seq_one_letter_code
_entity_poly.pdbx_strand_id
1 'polypeptide(L)'
;MAFSSDLANLGEDGFADSVGVKIHYVTKGAGPLVVLIHGIPGFWYDWRHQIPALAVQFQAVAIDQRGFNLSDQPEGVENYAIDKLVGDVDAVVEHFGQDKTTLVGHDSGGWISWHYAMAHPDKTDRLVVVNLPHPGCIERELANNPQQQNASDYARHLQQLPPGGRTLVHDGVTYVLTPELYASGFKDDQPKYLEALRRTSIDGIINFYKANYPRPPYKEQSYPPVKCPVLMIHGLDDMWLMPEALNDTWRYLENDLTLVTVPKAGHWVHLGPVQSQGAPDLVTKRMISWLMQE
;
A
#
# COMPACT_ATOMS: atom_id res chain seq x y z
N MET A 1 1.10 -24.83 3.17
CA MET A 1 0.22 -25.06 4.35
C MET A 1 -1.13 -24.48 3.98
N ALA A 2 -2.23 -25.21 4.17
CA ALA A 2 -3.56 -24.68 3.87
C ALA A 2 -3.92 -23.60 4.91
N PHE A 3 -4.45 -22.47 4.44
CA PHE A 3 -5.04 -21.44 5.31
C PHE A 3 -6.17 -22.03 6.18
N SER A 4 -6.44 -21.40 7.33
CA SER A 4 -7.65 -21.73 8.09
C SER A 4 -8.89 -21.61 7.21
N SER A 5 -9.95 -22.38 7.50
CA SER A 5 -11.18 -22.42 6.69
C SER A 5 -11.79 -21.04 6.38
N ASP A 6 -11.57 -20.06 7.25
CA ASP A 6 -12.07 -18.69 7.09
C ASP A 6 -11.32 -17.90 6.02
N LEU A 7 -10.03 -18.17 5.80
CA LEU A 7 -9.23 -17.51 4.77
C LEU A 7 -9.47 -18.11 3.39
N ALA A 8 -9.72 -19.43 3.31
CA ALA A 8 -10.03 -20.12 2.06
C ALA A 8 -11.30 -19.58 1.37
N ASN A 9 -12.21 -18.95 2.11
CA ASN A 9 -13.41 -18.31 1.55
C ASN A 9 -13.12 -16.98 0.85
N LEU A 10 -11.93 -16.39 1.03
CA LEU A 10 -11.58 -15.10 0.42
C LEU A 10 -11.00 -15.23 -0.98
N GLY A 11 -10.57 -16.43 -1.41
CA GLY A 11 -10.04 -16.65 -2.75
C GLY A 11 -9.09 -17.84 -2.81
N GLU A 12 -8.47 -18.01 -3.97
CA GLU A 12 -7.45 -19.02 -4.26
C GLU A 12 -6.08 -18.36 -4.20
N ASP A 13 -5.10 -19.02 -3.56
CA ASP A 13 -3.72 -18.54 -3.49
C ASP A 13 -2.86 -19.05 -4.63
N GLY A 14 -1.85 -18.26 -5.01
CA GLY A 14 -0.89 -18.61 -6.04
C GLY A 14 0.34 -17.71 -6.00
N PHE A 15 1.23 -17.89 -6.97
CA PHE A 15 2.46 -17.13 -7.09
C PHE A 15 2.68 -16.68 -8.53
N ALA A 16 3.05 -15.40 -8.70
CA ALA A 16 3.60 -14.87 -9.94
C ALA A 16 5.13 -14.81 -9.82
N ASP A 17 5.85 -15.02 -10.92
CA ASP A 17 7.31 -14.91 -10.97
C ASP A 17 7.70 -13.51 -11.46
N SER A 18 8.38 -12.76 -10.60
CA SER A 18 8.97 -11.46 -10.92
C SER A 18 10.49 -11.59 -11.01
N VAL A 19 10.96 -12.04 -12.18
CA VAL A 19 12.40 -12.22 -12.47
C VAL A 19 13.10 -13.04 -11.37
N GLY A 20 12.50 -14.19 -11.02
CA GLY A 20 13.02 -15.11 -10.00
C GLY A 20 12.63 -14.78 -8.57
N VAL A 21 11.85 -13.72 -8.34
CA VAL A 21 11.22 -13.41 -7.05
C VAL A 21 9.76 -13.82 -7.10
N LYS A 22 9.34 -14.73 -6.26
CA LYS A 22 7.95 -15.20 -6.18
C LYS A 22 7.10 -14.20 -5.41
N ILE A 23 6.08 -13.68 -6.06
CA ILE A 23 5.08 -12.79 -5.47
C ILE A 23 3.81 -13.59 -5.20
N HIS A 24 3.49 -13.77 -3.93
CA HIS A 24 2.26 -14.43 -3.50
C HIS A 24 1.05 -13.54 -3.78
N TYR A 25 -0.05 -14.17 -4.17
CA TYR A 25 -1.34 -13.50 -4.31
C TYR A 25 -2.50 -14.39 -3.85
N VAL A 26 -3.61 -13.73 -3.51
CA VAL A 26 -4.92 -14.36 -3.37
C VAL A 26 -5.85 -13.75 -4.40
N THR A 27 -6.52 -14.60 -5.21
CA THR A 27 -7.40 -14.16 -6.29
C THR A 27 -8.82 -14.66 -6.11
N LYS A 28 -9.80 -13.85 -6.51
CA LYS A 28 -11.22 -14.20 -6.52
C LYS A 28 -11.96 -13.46 -7.61
N GLY A 29 -12.98 -14.15 -8.19
CA GLY A 29 -13.82 -13.58 -9.25
C GLY A 29 -13.23 -13.76 -10.64
N ALA A 30 -13.84 -13.13 -11.62
CA ALA A 30 -13.43 -13.09 -13.01
C ALA A 30 -13.88 -11.77 -13.64
N GLY A 31 -13.21 -11.36 -14.73
CA GLY A 31 -13.48 -10.09 -15.41
C GLY A 31 -12.25 -9.20 -15.51
N PRO A 32 -12.40 -7.87 -15.63
CA PRO A 32 -11.29 -6.95 -15.64
C PRO A 32 -10.42 -7.08 -14.38
N LEU A 33 -9.11 -7.02 -14.54
CA LEU A 33 -8.16 -7.22 -13.45
C LEU A 33 -8.11 -6.02 -12.50
N VAL A 34 -8.19 -6.30 -11.20
CA VAL A 34 -7.96 -5.33 -10.10
C VAL A 34 -6.88 -5.88 -9.20
N VAL A 35 -5.70 -5.25 -9.18
CA VAL A 35 -4.60 -5.62 -8.30
C VAL A 35 -4.63 -4.75 -7.04
N LEU A 36 -4.69 -5.41 -5.87
CA LEU A 36 -4.78 -4.78 -4.56
C LEU A 36 -3.43 -4.93 -3.83
N ILE A 37 -2.83 -3.82 -3.44
CA ILE A 37 -1.49 -3.75 -2.86
C ILE A 37 -1.60 -3.17 -1.45
N HIS A 38 -1.26 -3.98 -0.44
CA HIS A 38 -1.32 -3.59 0.98
C HIS A 38 -0.25 -2.57 1.37
N GLY A 39 -0.38 -1.97 2.54
CA GLY A 39 0.60 -1.09 3.16
C GLY A 39 1.51 -1.79 4.17
N ILE A 40 2.36 -1.01 4.85
CA ILE A 40 3.23 -1.45 5.94
C ILE A 40 2.55 -1.12 7.29
N PRO A 41 2.47 -2.08 8.21
CA PRO A 41 2.84 -3.50 8.16
C PRO A 41 1.62 -4.37 7.86
N GLY A 42 1.32 -4.64 6.60
CA GLY A 42 0.17 -5.40 6.18
C GLY A 42 0.51 -6.65 5.36
N PHE A 43 -0.49 -7.28 4.81
CA PHE A 43 -0.40 -8.37 3.85
C PHE A 43 -1.72 -8.45 3.06
N TRP A 44 -1.85 -9.34 2.07
CA TRP A 44 -3.02 -9.44 1.20
C TRP A 44 -4.38 -9.39 1.95
N TYR A 45 -4.43 -9.85 3.18
CA TYR A 45 -5.64 -9.90 4.02
C TYR A 45 -6.16 -8.52 4.44
N ASP A 46 -5.38 -7.46 4.26
CA ASP A 46 -5.85 -6.09 4.44
C ASP A 46 -7.07 -5.79 3.58
N TRP A 47 -7.19 -6.48 2.45
CA TRP A 47 -8.26 -6.31 1.47
C TRP A 47 -9.45 -7.27 1.66
N ARG A 48 -9.55 -7.98 2.80
CA ARG A 48 -10.58 -8.98 3.10
C ARG A 48 -12.03 -8.47 2.97
N HIS A 49 -12.27 -7.17 3.16
CA HIS A 49 -13.57 -6.54 2.99
C HIS A 49 -13.86 -6.18 1.53
N GLN A 50 -12.83 -5.86 0.76
CA GLN A 50 -12.95 -5.42 -0.63
C GLN A 50 -12.97 -6.59 -1.60
N ILE A 51 -12.17 -7.63 -1.38
CA ILE A 51 -12.07 -8.80 -2.27
C ILE A 51 -13.44 -9.41 -2.61
N PRO A 52 -14.31 -9.77 -1.65
CA PRO A 52 -15.59 -10.39 -1.98
C PRO A 52 -16.52 -9.48 -2.80
N ALA A 53 -16.48 -8.18 -2.53
CA ALA A 53 -17.32 -7.20 -3.23
C ALA A 53 -16.82 -6.92 -4.66
N LEU A 54 -15.51 -6.82 -4.85
CA LEU A 54 -14.90 -6.68 -6.18
C LEU A 54 -15.10 -7.94 -7.03
N ALA A 55 -14.98 -9.11 -6.42
CA ALA A 55 -15.09 -10.40 -7.11
C ALA A 55 -16.45 -10.66 -7.80
N VAL A 56 -17.45 -9.82 -7.54
CA VAL A 56 -18.76 -9.92 -8.21
C VAL A 56 -18.65 -9.55 -9.70
N GLN A 57 -17.72 -8.64 -10.07
CA GLN A 57 -17.62 -8.11 -11.44
C GLN A 57 -16.16 -8.02 -11.96
N PHE A 58 -15.19 -8.21 -11.09
CA PHE A 58 -13.76 -8.09 -11.40
C PHE A 58 -13.01 -9.35 -10.99
N GLN A 59 -11.88 -9.54 -11.60
CA GLN A 59 -10.87 -10.45 -11.06
C GLN A 59 -10.04 -9.68 -10.03
N ALA A 60 -10.37 -9.84 -8.76
CA ALA A 60 -9.64 -9.23 -7.65
C ALA A 60 -8.42 -10.07 -7.30
N VAL A 61 -7.23 -9.44 -7.30
CA VAL A 61 -5.94 -10.08 -6.99
C VAL A 61 -5.25 -9.26 -5.91
N ALA A 62 -5.22 -9.76 -4.68
CA ALA A 62 -4.52 -9.12 -3.57
C ALA A 62 -3.14 -9.77 -3.39
N ILE A 63 -2.09 -8.97 -3.50
CA ILE A 63 -0.71 -9.47 -3.43
C ILE A 63 -0.11 -9.28 -2.04
N ASP A 64 0.86 -10.14 -1.69
CA ASP A 64 1.88 -9.82 -0.68
C ASP A 64 3.06 -9.15 -1.39
N GLN A 65 3.45 -7.96 -0.97
CA GLN A 65 4.65 -7.30 -1.50
C GLN A 65 5.89 -8.15 -1.24
N ARG A 66 6.96 -8.02 -2.07
CA ARG A 66 8.23 -8.68 -1.74
C ARG A 66 8.69 -8.32 -0.32
N GLY A 67 9.21 -9.28 0.40
CA GLY A 67 9.58 -9.11 1.81
C GLY A 67 8.45 -9.38 2.80
N PHE A 68 7.22 -9.58 2.35
CA PHE A 68 6.06 -9.77 3.21
C PHE A 68 5.45 -11.17 3.08
N ASN A 69 4.99 -11.69 4.23
CA ASN A 69 4.23 -12.93 4.40
C ASN A 69 4.77 -14.11 3.56
N LEU A 70 4.09 -14.50 2.48
CA LEU A 70 4.43 -15.66 1.65
C LEU A 70 5.24 -15.30 0.39
N SER A 71 5.40 -14.02 0.07
CA SER A 71 6.31 -13.60 -1.01
C SER A 71 7.77 -13.78 -0.62
N ASP A 72 8.63 -13.94 -1.63
CA ASP A 72 10.06 -14.04 -1.42
C ASP A 72 10.64 -12.76 -0.77
N GLN A 73 11.73 -12.91 -0.03
CA GLN A 73 12.33 -11.89 0.81
C GLN A 73 13.81 -11.68 0.43
N PRO A 74 14.10 -11.09 -0.74
CA PRO A 74 15.46 -10.86 -1.16
C PRO A 74 16.19 -9.93 -0.19
N GLU A 75 17.49 -10.21 0.06
CA GLU A 75 18.33 -9.37 0.89
C GLU A 75 18.79 -8.12 0.12
N GLY A 76 19.21 -7.07 0.85
CA GLY A 76 19.77 -5.85 0.28
C GLY A 76 18.72 -4.77 -0.02
N VAL A 77 19.12 -3.52 0.17
CA VAL A 77 18.26 -2.32 -0.01
C VAL A 77 17.83 -2.16 -1.48
N GLU A 78 18.73 -2.46 -2.39
CA GLU A 78 18.55 -2.37 -3.85
C GLU A 78 17.41 -3.24 -4.35
N ASN A 79 17.10 -4.34 -3.66
CA ASN A 79 15.98 -5.23 -4.00
C ASN A 79 14.61 -4.66 -3.60
N TYR A 80 14.58 -3.56 -2.88
CA TYR A 80 13.35 -2.87 -2.46
C TYR A 80 13.20 -1.49 -3.12
N ALA A 81 14.04 -1.17 -4.11
CA ALA A 81 13.91 0.05 -4.90
C ALA A 81 12.60 0.05 -5.70
N ILE A 82 12.06 1.23 -5.95
CA ILE A 82 10.72 1.40 -6.53
C ILE A 82 10.56 0.71 -7.90
N ASP A 83 11.60 0.67 -8.71
CA ASP A 83 11.59 -0.04 -9.99
C ASP A 83 11.37 -1.55 -9.82
N LYS A 84 11.89 -2.16 -8.76
CA LYS A 84 11.68 -3.57 -8.42
C LYS A 84 10.26 -3.83 -7.96
N LEU A 85 9.71 -2.94 -7.12
CA LEU A 85 8.36 -3.04 -6.59
C LEU A 85 7.31 -2.83 -7.69
N VAL A 86 7.55 -1.90 -8.61
CA VAL A 86 6.74 -1.69 -9.82
C VAL A 86 6.82 -2.92 -10.74
N GLY A 87 8.01 -3.49 -10.90
CA GLY A 87 8.23 -4.71 -11.69
C GLY A 87 7.47 -5.92 -11.14
N ASP A 88 7.30 -6.02 -9.80
CA ASP A 88 6.48 -7.08 -9.19
C ASP A 88 5.01 -6.97 -9.58
N VAL A 89 4.48 -5.75 -9.57
CA VAL A 89 3.10 -5.50 -10.00
C VAL A 89 2.92 -5.83 -11.48
N ASP A 90 3.88 -5.42 -12.33
CA ASP A 90 3.87 -5.72 -13.76
C ASP A 90 3.90 -7.23 -14.02
N ALA A 91 4.74 -7.97 -13.31
CA ALA A 91 4.81 -9.44 -13.39
C ALA A 91 3.48 -10.11 -12.98
N VAL A 92 2.78 -9.57 -11.97
CA VAL A 92 1.44 -10.04 -11.60
C VAL A 92 0.43 -9.77 -12.72
N VAL A 93 0.42 -8.57 -13.30
CA VAL A 93 -0.46 -8.23 -14.42
C VAL A 93 -0.23 -9.16 -15.61
N GLU A 94 1.04 -9.40 -15.98
CA GLU A 94 1.42 -10.31 -17.06
C GLU A 94 1.03 -11.77 -16.73
N HIS A 95 1.18 -12.22 -15.47
CA HIS A 95 0.79 -13.57 -15.03
C HIS A 95 -0.70 -13.84 -15.28
N PHE A 96 -1.57 -12.83 -15.10
CA PHE A 96 -3.01 -12.93 -15.37
C PHE A 96 -3.37 -12.69 -16.85
N GLY A 97 -2.39 -12.44 -17.72
CA GLY A 97 -2.58 -12.29 -19.16
C GLY A 97 -3.45 -11.09 -19.54
N GLN A 98 -3.38 -10.01 -18.77
CA GLN A 98 -4.18 -8.80 -19.00
C GLN A 98 -3.31 -7.68 -19.57
N ASP A 99 -3.83 -6.96 -20.56
CA ASP A 99 -3.15 -5.80 -21.16
C ASP A 99 -3.24 -4.56 -20.26
N LYS A 100 -4.30 -4.48 -19.46
CA LYS A 100 -4.56 -3.35 -18.54
C LYS A 100 -5.05 -3.84 -17.18
N THR A 101 -4.79 -3.03 -16.16
CA THR A 101 -5.23 -3.29 -14.81
C THR A 101 -5.73 -2.03 -14.11
N THR A 102 -6.68 -2.20 -13.23
CA THR A 102 -6.94 -1.22 -12.17
C THR A 102 -6.04 -1.52 -10.98
N LEU A 103 -5.36 -0.50 -10.46
CA LEU A 103 -4.57 -0.62 -9.24
C LEU A 103 -5.33 -0.06 -8.05
N VAL A 104 -5.22 -0.75 -6.93
CA VAL A 104 -5.75 -0.31 -5.63
C VAL A 104 -4.62 -0.42 -4.62
N GLY A 105 -4.10 0.69 -4.13
CA GLY A 105 -2.98 0.69 -3.18
C GLY A 105 -3.27 1.43 -1.89
N HIS A 106 -2.80 0.89 -0.78
CA HIS A 106 -2.82 1.54 0.52
C HIS A 106 -1.38 1.77 1.01
N ASP A 107 -1.09 2.94 1.59
CA ASP A 107 0.23 3.28 2.18
C ASP A 107 1.38 2.97 1.20
N SER A 108 2.36 2.10 1.55
CA SER A 108 3.42 1.68 0.62
C SER A 108 2.89 1.08 -0.69
N GLY A 109 1.77 0.37 -0.64
CA GLY A 109 1.07 -0.10 -1.84
C GLY A 109 0.52 1.04 -2.69
N GLY A 110 0.07 2.13 -2.07
CA GLY A 110 -0.29 3.37 -2.75
C GLY A 110 0.92 4.04 -3.40
N TRP A 111 2.08 4.07 -2.70
CA TRP A 111 3.34 4.54 -3.26
C TRP A 111 3.73 3.79 -4.53
N ILE A 112 3.66 2.46 -4.49
CA ILE A 112 3.92 1.59 -5.64
C ILE A 112 2.91 1.87 -6.76
N SER A 113 1.63 1.99 -6.43
CA SER A 113 0.55 2.21 -7.40
C SER A 113 0.68 3.53 -8.15
N TRP A 114 1.04 4.62 -7.47
CA TRP A 114 1.36 5.90 -8.10
C TRP A 114 2.51 5.76 -9.10
N HIS A 115 3.61 5.14 -8.68
CA HIS A 115 4.79 4.96 -9.54
C HIS A 115 4.51 4.02 -10.71
N TYR A 116 3.70 2.98 -10.52
CA TYR A 116 3.28 2.11 -11.61
C TYR A 116 2.45 2.88 -12.65
N ALA A 117 1.46 3.66 -12.21
CA ALA A 117 0.61 4.44 -13.11
C ALA A 117 1.42 5.49 -13.91
N MET A 118 2.47 6.07 -13.31
CA MET A 118 3.38 6.98 -13.99
C MET A 118 4.31 6.26 -14.99
N ALA A 119 4.79 5.06 -14.64
CA ALA A 119 5.72 4.28 -15.48
C ALA A 119 5.02 3.50 -16.60
N HIS A 120 3.80 3.04 -16.36
CA HIS A 120 3.02 2.20 -17.28
C HIS A 120 1.64 2.81 -17.58
N PRO A 121 1.57 4.03 -18.15
CA PRO A 121 0.28 4.70 -18.39
C PRO A 121 -0.62 3.93 -19.36
N ASP A 122 -0.05 3.19 -20.29
CA ASP A 122 -0.81 2.39 -21.26
C ASP A 122 -1.37 1.08 -20.67
N LYS A 123 -0.78 0.57 -19.57
CA LYS A 123 -1.22 -0.62 -18.85
C LYS A 123 -2.15 -0.28 -17.67
N THR A 124 -2.26 1.00 -17.26
CA THR A 124 -3.10 1.42 -16.13
C THR A 124 -4.44 1.93 -16.62
N ASP A 125 -5.49 1.20 -16.30
CA ASP A 125 -6.86 1.58 -16.66
C ASP A 125 -7.41 2.63 -15.68
N ARG A 126 -7.31 2.35 -14.38
CA ARG A 126 -7.76 3.21 -13.28
C ARG A 126 -6.84 3.07 -12.06
N LEU A 127 -6.77 4.10 -11.25
CA LEU A 127 -5.98 4.10 -10.01
C LEU A 127 -6.85 4.46 -8.81
N VAL A 128 -6.85 3.60 -7.81
CA VAL A 128 -7.46 3.85 -6.50
C VAL A 128 -6.37 3.91 -5.44
N VAL A 129 -6.28 5.00 -4.71
CA VAL A 129 -5.29 5.18 -3.64
C VAL A 129 -5.98 5.46 -2.31
N VAL A 130 -5.63 4.65 -1.32
CA VAL A 130 -6.17 4.74 0.04
C VAL A 130 -5.08 5.20 0.98
N ASN A 131 -5.31 6.31 1.66
CA ASN A 131 -4.39 6.89 2.65
C ASN A 131 -2.92 6.93 2.17
N LEU A 132 -2.73 7.42 0.94
CA LEU A 132 -1.42 7.88 0.45
C LEU A 132 -1.62 9.02 -0.57
N PRO A 133 -1.28 10.26 -0.24
CA PRO A 133 -1.23 11.35 -1.20
C PRO A 133 -0.21 11.10 -2.32
N HIS A 134 -0.31 11.86 -3.42
CA HIS A 134 0.67 11.77 -4.50
C HIS A 134 2.11 12.04 -3.97
N PRO A 135 3.14 11.30 -4.43
CA PRO A 135 4.51 11.44 -3.95
C PRO A 135 5.03 12.89 -3.93
N GLY A 136 4.79 13.67 -4.99
CA GLY A 136 5.17 15.09 -5.03
C GLY A 136 4.46 15.94 -3.97
N CYS A 137 3.20 15.62 -3.65
CA CYS A 137 2.48 16.32 -2.57
C CYS A 137 3.05 15.98 -1.20
N ILE A 138 3.44 14.72 -0.96
CA ILE A 138 4.12 14.31 0.28
C ILE A 138 5.46 15.05 0.41
N GLU A 139 6.26 15.11 -0.66
CA GLU A 139 7.55 15.80 -0.67
C GLU A 139 7.39 17.31 -0.40
N ARG A 140 6.34 17.94 -0.96
CA ARG A 140 6.00 19.33 -0.70
C ARG A 140 5.70 19.54 0.79
N GLU A 141 4.88 18.68 1.41
CA GLU A 141 4.58 18.78 2.83
C GLU A 141 5.82 18.49 3.68
N LEU A 142 6.63 17.51 3.33
CA LEU A 142 7.90 17.27 4.02
C LEU A 142 8.85 18.49 3.95
N ALA A 143 8.82 19.25 2.85
CA ALA A 143 9.64 20.45 2.70
C ALA A 143 9.10 21.64 3.51
N ASN A 144 7.78 21.76 3.68
CA ASN A 144 7.16 23.02 4.11
C ASN A 144 6.27 22.87 5.36
N ASN A 145 5.87 21.67 5.77
CA ASN A 145 4.95 21.43 6.87
C ASN A 145 5.64 20.72 8.05
N PRO A 146 5.92 21.45 9.16
CA PRO A 146 6.55 20.85 10.34
C PRO A 146 5.75 19.69 10.95
N GLN A 147 4.41 19.68 10.83
CA GLN A 147 3.60 18.59 11.35
C GLN A 147 3.83 17.32 10.54
N GLN A 148 3.87 17.41 9.19
CA GLN A 148 4.22 16.27 8.36
C GLN A 148 5.64 15.79 8.60
N GLN A 149 6.59 16.70 8.81
CA GLN A 149 7.96 16.32 9.16
C GLN A 149 8.02 15.53 10.46
N ASN A 150 7.28 15.95 11.48
CA ASN A 150 7.20 15.23 12.75
C ASN A 150 6.51 13.86 12.60
N ALA A 151 5.37 13.80 11.92
CA ALA A 151 4.65 12.55 11.64
C ALA A 151 5.52 11.52 10.88
N SER A 152 6.46 12.00 10.07
CA SER A 152 7.38 11.19 9.26
C SER A 152 8.72 10.89 9.94
N ASP A 153 8.93 11.30 11.19
CA ASP A 153 10.23 11.13 11.88
C ASP A 153 10.65 9.67 12.03
N TYR A 154 9.69 8.79 12.24
CA TYR A 154 9.94 7.35 12.28
C TYR A 154 10.62 6.83 11.00
N ALA A 155 10.24 7.34 9.83
CA ALA A 155 10.83 6.92 8.55
C ALA A 155 12.32 7.33 8.46
N ARG A 156 12.66 8.53 8.96
CA ARG A 156 14.08 8.97 9.05
C ARG A 156 14.90 8.07 9.97
N HIS A 157 14.34 7.68 11.11
CA HIS A 157 15.00 6.74 12.01
C HIS A 157 15.19 5.36 11.38
N LEU A 158 14.17 4.83 10.69
CA LEU A 158 14.28 3.56 9.94
C LEU A 158 15.40 3.63 8.89
N GLN A 159 15.53 4.75 8.17
CA GLN A 159 16.57 4.95 7.18
C GLN A 159 18.01 4.92 7.77
N GLN A 160 18.16 5.28 9.04
CA GLN A 160 19.45 5.36 9.73
C GLN A 160 19.83 4.04 10.42
N LEU A 161 18.91 3.08 10.55
CA LEU A 161 19.19 1.80 11.20
C LEU A 161 20.32 1.05 10.47
N PRO A 162 21.31 0.51 11.20
CA PRO A 162 22.30 -0.37 10.62
C PRO A 162 21.65 -1.69 10.14
N PRO A 163 22.31 -2.48 9.28
CA PRO A 163 21.84 -3.82 8.95
C PRO A 163 21.52 -4.63 10.21
N GLY A 164 20.35 -5.27 10.25
CA GLY A 164 19.87 -5.99 11.43
C GLY A 164 19.43 -5.12 12.62
N GLY A 165 19.51 -3.78 12.50
CA GLY A 165 19.02 -2.85 13.53
C GLY A 165 17.51 -3.00 13.74
N ARG A 166 17.07 -2.97 15.01
CA ARG A 166 15.66 -3.19 15.38
C ARG A 166 15.13 -2.15 16.36
N THR A 167 15.92 -1.16 16.73
CA THR A 167 15.51 -0.18 17.73
C THR A 167 15.16 1.14 17.07
N LEU A 168 13.90 1.53 17.16
CA LEU A 168 13.34 2.79 16.69
C LEU A 168 13.05 3.69 17.89
N VAL A 169 13.44 4.97 17.81
CA VAL A 169 13.01 5.99 18.76
C VAL A 169 12.02 6.92 18.06
N HIS A 170 10.84 7.09 18.61
CA HIS A 170 9.82 8.00 18.09
C HIS A 170 9.08 8.66 19.25
N ASP A 171 8.94 9.99 19.22
CA ASP A 171 8.35 10.80 20.28
C ASP A 171 8.92 10.50 21.69
N GLY A 172 10.24 10.28 21.77
CA GLY A 172 10.93 9.97 23.01
C GLY A 172 10.68 8.55 23.55
N VAL A 173 9.93 7.72 22.85
CA VAL A 173 9.67 6.33 23.19
C VAL A 173 10.57 5.42 22.35
N THR A 174 11.15 4.41 23.00
CA THR A 174 11.98 3.40 22.32
C THR A 174 11.13 2.18 22.01
N TYR A 175 11.09 1.82 20.74
CA TYR A 175 10.42 0.64 20.22
C TYR A 175 11.43 -0.38 19.73
N VAL A 176 11.19 -1.66 20.01
CA VAL A 176 11.92 -2.76 19.37
C VAL A 176 11.02 -3.34 18.27
N LEU A 177 11.49 -3.22 17.02
CA LEU A 177 10.74 -3.66 15.85
C LEU A 177 10.62 -5.19 15.83
N THR A 178 9.46 -5.70 16.18
CA THR A 178 9.14 -7.13 16.23
C THR A 178 7.79 -7.40 15.57
N PRO A 179 7.53 -8.64 15.12
CA PRO A 179 6.20 -9.03 14.65
C PRO A 179 5.09 -8.71 15.66
N GLU A 180 5.35 -8.91 16.96
CA GLU A 180 4.42 -8.63 18.04
C GLU A 180 4.08 -7.14 18.15
N LEU A 181 5.07 -6.25 18.02
CA LEU A 181 4.84 -4.81 18.00
C LEU A 181 3.93 -4.42 16.84
N TYR A 182 4.26 -4.85 15.63
CA TYR A 182 3.48 -4.53 14.45
C TYR A 182 2.05 -5.11 14.51
N ALA A 183 1.90 -6.36 15.00
CA ALA A 183 0.59 -6.99 15.13
C ALA A 183 -0.30 -6.34 16.21
N SER A 184 0.28 -5.62 17.17
CA SER A 184 -0.47 -5.03 18.30
C SER A 184 -1.53 -4.02 17.90
N GLY A 185 -1.37 -3.39 16.71
CA GLY A 185 -2.34 -2.46 16.14
C GLY A 185 -3.64 -3.09 15.65
N PHE A 186 -3.63 -4.39 15.32
CA PHE A 186 -4.74 -5.10 14.66
C PHE A 186 -5.57 -5.92 15.64
N LYS A 187 -6.18 -5.30 16.63
CA LYS A 187 -6.77 -5.94 17.83
C LYS A 187 -7.64 -7.15 17.53
N ASP A 188 -8.58 -7.03 16.62
CA ASP A 188 -9.58 -8.08 16.35
C ASP A 188 -9.01 -9.25 15.53
N ASP A 189 -8.01 -8.98 14.68
CA ASP A 189 -7.35 -9.96 13.81
C ASP A 189 -5.88 -10.22 14.20
N GLN A 190 -5.46 -9.77 15.37
CA GLN A 190 -4.07 -9.85 15.84
C GLN A 190 -3.39 -11.21 15.62
N PRO A 191 -4.01 -12.36 15.88
CA PRO A 191 -3.37 -13.65 15.65
C PRO A 191 -3.00 -13.90 14.19
N LYS A 192 -3.85 -13.46 13.23
CA LYS A 192 -3.62 -13.60 11.79
C LYS A 192 -2.47 -12.69 11.33
N TYR A 193 -2.49 -11.42 11.80
CA TYR A 193 -1.41 -10.48 11.52
C TYR A 193 -0.08 -10.95 12.12
N LEU A 194 -0.08 -11.45 13.36
CA LEU A 194 1.12 -11.97 13.99
C LEU A 194 1.71 -13.16 13.22
N GLU A 195 0.86 -14.07 12.74
CA GLU A 195 1.31 -15.19 11.92
C GLU A 195 1.96 -14.74 10.61
N ALA A 196 1.35 -13.80 9.89
CA ALA A 196 1.90 -13.24 8.66
C ALA A 196 3.18 -12.44 8.91
N LEU A 197 3.21 -11.62 9.96
CA LEU A 197 4.36 -10.78 10.31
C LEU A 197 5.57 -11.59 10.80
N ARG A 198 5.36 -12.77 11.39
CA ARG A 198 6.45 -13.70 11.70
C ARG A 198 7.11 -14.29 10.45
N ARG A 199 6.42 -14.28 9.32
CA ARG A 199 6.96 -14.63 8.00
C ARG A 199 7.47 -13.42 7.22
N THR A 200 7.20 -12.20 7.69
CA THR A 200 7.60 -10.96 7.03
C THR A 200 9.03 -10.56 7.44
N SER A 201 9.82 -10.09 6.49
CA SER A 201 11.16 -9.57 6.73
C SER A 201 11.11 -8.17 7.34
N ILE A 202 11.53 -8.04 8.60
CA ILE A 202 11.71 -6.72 9.23
C ILE A 202 12.78 -5.90 8.47
N ASP A 203 13.83 -6.56 7.96
CA ASP A 203 14.81 -5.88 7.11
C ASP A 203 14.20 -5.42 5.79
N GLY A 204 13.26 -6.20 5.21
CA GLY A 204 12.51 -5.81 4.03
C GLY A 204 11.69 -4.54 4.26
N ILE A 205 10.98 -4.45 5.40
CA ILE A 205 10.29 -3.23 5.82
C ILE A 205 11.26 -2.03 5.89
N ILE A 206 12.37 -2.19 6.60
CA ILE A 206 13.39 -1.14 6.75
C ILE A 206 13.99 -0.76 5.39
N ASN A 207 14.26 -1.74 4.53
CA ASN A 207 14.82 -1.53 3.20
C ASN A 207 13.87 -0.76 2.27
N PHE A 208 12.55 -0.96 2.39
CA PHE A 208 11.57 -0.11 1.69
C PHE A 208 11.79 1.36 2.01
N TYR A 209 11.85 1.73 3.30
CA TYR A 209 12.09 3.12 3.71
C TYR A 209 13.45 3.63 3.28
N LYS A 210 14.50 2.80 3.37
CA LYS A 210 15.85 3.17 2.94
C LYS A 210 15.93 3.45 1.44
N ALA A 211 15.22 2.68 0.63
CA ALA A 211 15.26 2.82 -0.82
C ALA A 211 14.37 3.95 -1.35
N ASN A 212 13.18 4.18 -0.75
CA ASN A 212 12.12 4.93 -1.40
C ASN A 212 11.66 6.19 -0.64
N TYR A 213 11.74 6.21 0.69
CA TYR A 213 11.20 7.36 1.42
C TYR A 213 12.07 8.60 1.25
N PRO A 214 11.49 9.80 1.02
CA PRO A 214 12.25 11.04 0.82
C PRO A 214 13.23 11.33 1.96
N ARG A 215 14.37 11.94 1.62
CA ARG A 215 15.43 12.32 2.57
C ARG A 215 15.67 13.82 2.58
N PRO A 216 16.02 14.41 3.74
CA PRO A 216 16.44 15.81 3.79
C PRO A 216 17.74 16.06 2.96
N PRO A 217 17.93 17.24 2.36
CA PRO A 217 16.97 18.34 2.34
C PRO A 217 15.77 18.04 1.46
N TYR A 218 14.57 18.14 2.03
CA TYR A 218 13.34 17.88 1.29
C TYR A 218 13.08 18.96 0.24
N LYS A 219 12.63 18.54 -0.92
CA LYS A 219 12.16 19.41 -2.01
C LYS A 219 11.14 18.67 -2.84
N GLU A 220 10.16 19.39 -3.34
CA GLU A 220 9.22 18.86 -4.33
C GLU A 220 9.97 18.47 -5.61
N GLN A 221 9.72 17.27 -6.10
CA GLN A 221 10.29 16.78 -7.34
C GLN A 221 9.26 16.83 -8.47
N SER A 222 9.75 16.83 -9.69
CA SER A 222 8.90 16.70 -10.88
C SER A 222 8.63 15.21 -11.13
N TYR A 223 7.36 14.88 -11.34
CA TYR A 223 6.90 13.54 -11.68
C TYR A 223 6.25 13.54 -13.07
N PRO A 224 6.32 12.44 -13.81
CA PRO A 224 5.46 12.25 -14.99
C PRO A 224 3.98 12.34 -14.58
N PRO A 225 3.10 12.88 -15.42
CA PRO A 225 1.69 12.94 -15.10
C PRO A 225 1.05 11.55 -15.14
N VAL A 226 0.10 11.31 -14.22
CA VAL A 226 -0.76 10.13 -14.25
C VAL A 226 -1.87 10.36 -15.28
N LYS A 227 -2.04 9.41 -16.22
CA LYS A 227 -2.95 9.58 -17.36
C LYS A 227 -4.31 8.90 -17.20
N CYS A 228 -4.45 8.02 -16.23
CA CYS A 228 -5.72 7.34 -15.93
C CYS A 228 -6.57 8.14 -14.93
N PRO A 229 -7.89 7.90 -14.87
CA PRO A 229 -8.73 8.40 -13.77
C PRO A 229 -8.25 7.94 -12.41
N VAL A 230 -8.36 8.80 -11.40
CA VAL A 230 -7.88 8.54 -10.03
C VAL A 230 -9.00 8.70 -9.01
N LEU A 231 -9.17 7.71 -8.14
CA LEU A 231 -9.94 7.81 -6.91
C LEU A 231 -8.99 7.84 -5.71
N MET A 232 -9.03 8.90 -4.93
CA MET A 232 -8.36 8.95 -3.63
C MET A 232 -9.38 8.85 -2.50
N ILE A 233 -9.12 7.96 -1.53
CA ILE A 233 -9.92 7.84 -0.29
C ILE A 233 -8.99 8.05 0.89
N HIS A 234 -9.26 9.06 1.73
CA HIS A 234 -8.35 9.43 2.81
C HIS A 234 -9.07 9.67 4.13
N GLY A 235 -8.61 9.02 5.18
CA GLY A 235 -9.08 9.26 6.54
C GLY A 235 -8.47 10.53 7.11
N LEU A 236 -9.30 11.49 7.56
CA LEU A 236 -8.82 12.82 7.99
C LEU A 236 -8.07 12.81 9.34
N ASP A 237 -8.19 11.75 10.13
CA ASP A 237 -7.44 11.56 11.37
C ASP A 237 -6.19 10.66 11.14
N ASP A 238 -5.68 10.61 9.90
CA ASP A 238 -4.41 9.95 9.59
C ASP A 238 -3.27 10.66 10.31
N MET A 239 -2.61 9.95 11.22
CA MET A 239 -1.52 10.50 12.03
C MET A 239 -0.15 10.43 11.35
N TRP A 240 -0.04 9.75 10.21
CA TRP A 240 1.21 9.54 9.46
C TRP A 240 1.29 10.43 8.22
N LEU A 241 0.16 10.61 7.55
CA LEU A 241 0.02 11.33 6.29
C LEU A 241 -1.03 12.42 6.44
N MET A 242 -0.58 13.64 6.63
CA MET A 242 -1.45 14.78 6.91
C MET A 242 -2.37 15.10 5.72
N PRO A 243 -3.63 15.48 5.97
CA PRO A 243 -4.60 15.76 4.92
C PRO A 243 -4.21 16.95 4.03
N GLU A 244 -3.30 17.83 4.46
CA GLU A 244 -2.76 18.93 3.66
C GLU A 244 -2.04 18.42 2.42
N ALA A 245 -1.48 17.21 2.45
CA ALA A 245 -0.85 16.58 1.31
C ALA A 245 -1.84 16.15 0.21
N LEU A 246 -3.15 16.22 0.45
CA LEU A 246 -4.17 16.01 -0.57
C LEU A 246 -4.31 17.21 -1.51
N ASN A 247 -3.93 18.41 -1.04
CA ASN A 247 -4.03 19.62 -1.83
C ASN A 247 -3.15 19.55 -3.07
N ASP A 248 -3.62 20.18 -4.14
CA ASP A 248 -2.91 20.30 -5.41
C ASP A 248 -2.57 18.98 -6.13
N THR A 249 -3.12 17.86 -5.72
CA THR A 249 -2.89 16.56 -6.38
C THR A 249 -3.21 16.61 -7.89
N TRP A 250 -4.21 17.40 -8.29
CA TRP A 250 -4.60 17.58 -9.71
C TRP A 250 -3.47 18.08 -10.61
N ARG A 251 -2.42 18.70 -10.07
CA ARG A 251 -1.26 19.17 -10.85
C ARG A 251 -0.44 18.03 -11.45
N TYR A 252 -0.59 16.84 -10.93
CA TYR A 252 0.12 15.62 -11.35
C TYR A 252 -0.75 14.70 -12.23
N LEU A 253 -1.96 15.13 -12.60
CA LEU A 253 -2.92 14.30 -13.30
C LEU A 253 -3.29 14.91 -14.64
N GLU A 254 -3.43 14.08 -15.67
CA GLU A 254 -4.00 14.43 -16.98
C GLU A 254 -5.46 14.01 -17.11
N ASN A 255 -6.04 13.37 -16.08
CA ASN A 255 -7.40 12.87 -16.08
C ASN A 255 -8.13 13.22 -14.78
N ASP A 256 -9.37 12.77 -14.63
CA ASP A 256 -10.24 13.11 -13.53
C ASP A 256 -9.72 12.62 -12.17
N LEU A 257 -9.87 13.47 -11.16
CA LEU A 257 -9.64 13.14 -9.75
C LEU A 257 -10.95 13.14 -8.98
N THR A 258 -11.30 11.99 -8.41
CA THR A 258 -12.32 11.88 -7.37
C THR A 258 -11.62 11.79 -6.01
N LEU A 259 -11.91 12.74 -5.12
CA LEU A 259 -11.40 12.74 -3.75
C LEU A 259 -12.53 12.48 -2.75
N VAL A 260 -12.37 11.44 -1.92
CA VAL A 260 -13.28 11.09 -0.82
C VAL A 260 -12.52 11.22 0.49
N THR A 261 -12.89 12.17 1.32
CA THR A 261 -12.36 12.29 2.67
C THR A 261 -13.30 11.66 3.68
N VAL A 262 -12.75 10.95 4.66
CA VAL A 262 -13.53 10.25 5.70
C VAL A 262 -13.21 10.85 7.06
N PRO A 263 -14.10 11.71 7.61
CA PRO A 263 -13.91 12.29 8.93
C PRO A 263 -13.84 11.21 10.02
N LYS A 264 -12.98 11.42 11.02
CA LYS A 264 -12.77 10.51 12.16
C LYS A 264 -12.20 9.14 11.81
N ALA A 265 -11.83 8.91 10.56
CA ALA A 265 -11.09 7.71 10.15
C ALA A 265 -9.60 8.02 10.08
N GLY A 266 -8.79 7.06 10.49
CA GLY A 266 -7.33 7.18 10.46
C GLY A 266 -6.70 6.50 9.25
N HIS A 267 -5.44 6.13 9.40
CA HIS A 267 -4.59 5.62 8.32
C HIS A 267 -5.14 4.36 7.64
N TRP A 268 -5.67 3.41 8.39
CA TRP A 268 -6.25 2.16 7.86
C TRP A 268 -7.75 2.30 7.59
N VAL A 269 -8.15 3.32 6.82
CA VAL A 269 -9.56 3.63 6.58
C VAL A 269 -10.34 2.47 5.93
N HIS A 270 -9.71 1.62 5.14
CA HIS A 270 -10.30 0.46 4.45
C HIS A 270 -10.43 -0.79 5.33
N LEU A 271 -9.83 -0.78 6.51
CA LEU A 271 -9.94 -1.83 7.52
C LEU A 271 -10.99 -1.48 8.59
N GLY A 272 -11.22 -2.40 9.50
CA GLY A 272 -11.92 -2.12 10.74
C GLY A 272 -11.08 -1.25 11.69
N PRO A 273 -11.41 -1.18 12.98
CA PRO A 273 -10.66 -0.39 13.94
C PRO A 273 -9.24 -0.93 14.13
N VAL A 274 -8.27 -0.24 13.52
CA VAL A 274 -6.84 -0.47 13.67
C VAL A 274 -6.24 0.83 14.20
N GLN A 275 -5.77 0.87 15.44
CA GLN A 275 -5.28 2.07 16.14
C GLN A 275 -6.25 3.26 16.15
N SER A 276 -7.04 3.44 15.09
CA SER A 276 -8.05 4.46 14.88
C SER A 276 -9.29 3.87 14.19
N GLN A 277 -10.34 4.64 14.05
CA GLN A 277 -11.56 4.18 13.38
C GLN A 277 -11.33 3.98 11.87
N GLY A 278 -11.71 2.82 11.34
CA GLY A 278 -11.82 2.55 9.90
C GLY A 278 -13.28 2.65 9.43
N ALA A 279 -13.48 2.60 8.13
CA ALA A 279 -14.78 2.66 7.49
C ALA A 279 -14.84 1.70 6.28
N PRO A 280 -14.60 0.38 6.47
CA PRO A 280 -14.45 -0.57 5.37
C PRO A 280 -15.64 -0.61 4.43
N ASP A 281 -16.85 -0.57 4.95
CA ASP A 281 -18.10 -0.59 4.14
C ASP A 281 -18.23 0.65 3.26
N LEU A 282 -17.89 1.84 3.81
CA LEU A 282 -17.88 3.08 3.04
C LEU A 282 -16.84 3.02 1.93
N VAL A 283 -15.62 2.62 2.26
CA VAL A 283 -14.52 2.50 1.29
C VAL A 283 -14.89 1.54 0.18
N THR A 284 -15.36 0.34 0.54
CA THR A 284 -15.79 -0.68 -0.43
C THR A 284 -16.89 -0.14 -1.35
N LYS A 285 -17.93 0.48 -0.77
CA LYS A 285 -19.03 1.05 -1.56
C LYS A 285 -18.57 2.16 -2.50
N ARG A 286 -17.71 3.08 -2.04
CA ARG A 286 -17.19 4.17 -2.87
C ARG A 286 -16.31 3.65 -4.00
N MET A 287 -15.43 2.69 -3.71
CA MET A 287 -14.58 2.04 -4.69
C MET A 287 -15.40 1.36 -5.78
N ILE A 288 -16.35 0.48 -5.41
CA ILE A 288 -17.20 -0.22 -6.38
C ILE A 288 -18.01 0.77 -7.22
N SER A 289 -18.68 1.74 -6.58
CA SER A 289 -19.49 2.72 -7.30
C SER A 289 -18.67 3.54 -8.30
N TRP A 290 -17.41 3.83 -8.00
CA TRP A 290 -16.53 4.58 -8.89
C TRP A 290 -15.97 3.71 -10.01
N LEU A 291 -15.60 2.46 -9.72
CA LEU A 291 -15.11 1.51 -10.73
C LEU A 291 -16.17 1.13 -11.76
N MET A 292 -17.45 1.25 -11.40
CA MET A 292 -18.59 0.93 -12.27
C MET A 292 -19.07 2.12 -13.12
N GLN A 293 -18.45 3.29 -13.00
CA GLN A 293 -18.73 4.44 -13.86
C GLN A 293 -18.07 4.23 -15.22
N GLU A 294 -18.83 4.52 -16.31
CA GLU A 294 -18.32 4.48 -17.69
C GLU A 294 -17.35 5.63 -17.98
#